data_9dd1d597659cde9823e96498016e63d7
#
_entry.id   9dd1d597659cde9823e96498016e63d7
#
_cell.length_a   1.000
_cell.length_b   1.000
_cell.length_c   1.000
_cell.angle_alpha   90.00
_cell.angle_beta   90.00
_cell.angle_gamma   90.00
#
_symmetry.space_group_name_H-M   'P 1'
#
loop_
_entity.id
_entity.type
_entity.pdbx_description
1 polymer ?
#
loop_
_entity_poly.entity_id
_entity_poly.type
_entity_poly.pdbx_seq_one_letter_code
_entity_poly.pdbx_strand_id
1 'polypeptide(L)'
;EGKRVLAPAKDIQEVRNAIRAYELMPGWHAANISDLLTAHKTLMTGLVDRPGALRGGNVGIYRGTQVIHMAPPAAQVPRLIADLLSWLEHTELHPLIASSVFHYEFEFIHPFADGNGRMGRLWQTLILSQWRQELAWLPVETLIHHQQERYYDILGACDKTSDCTLFVTWMLQNILAALKEGLETSFIVSEEMSEEMSEKMSEEKGRTAF
;
A
#
# COMPACT_ATOMS: atom_id res chain seq x y z
N GLU A 1 -22.75 4.37 8.48
CA GLU A 1 -24.12 4.77 8.78
C GLU A 1 -24.17 5.83 9.90
N GLY A 2 -24.17 7.13 9.53
CA GLY A 2 -24.64 8.21 10.40
C GLY A 2 -23.82 8.57 11.65
N LYS A 3 -22.72 7.91 11.95
CA LYS A 3 -21.85 8.30 13.05
C LYS A 3 -21.04 9.55 12.69
N ARG A 4 -21.18 10.61 13.50
CA ARG A 4 -20.42 11.85 13.34
C ARG A 4 -18.96 11.60 13.67
N VAL A 5 -18.08 11.62 12.66
CA VAL A 5 -16.64 11.52 12.88
C VAL A 5 -16.11 12.90 13.25
N LEU A 6 -15.52 13.01 14.44
CA LEU A 6 -14.82 14.21 14.90
C LEU A 6 -13.33 14.02 14.64
N ALA A 7 -12.88 14.50 13.48
CA ALA A 7 -11.47 14.52 13.08
C ALA A 7 -11.18 15.80 12.29
N PRO A 8 -9.92 16.26 12.17
CA PRO A 8 -9.55 17.35 11.30
C PRO A 8 -10.05 17.12 9.87
N ALA A 9 -10.48 18.17 9.18
CA ALA A 9 -11.03 18.07 7.83
C ALA A 9 -10.05 17.42 6.84
N LYS A 10 -8.73 17.62 7.03
CA LYS A 10 -7.66 17.03 6.24
C LYS A 10 -7.63 15.51 6.39
N ASP A 11 -7.76 15.00 7.61
CA ASP A 11 -7.74 13.56 7.90
C ASP A 11 -8.97 12.86 7.30
N ILE A 12 -10.13 13.52 7.39
CA ILE A 12 -11.37 13.03 6.75
C ILE A 12 -11.20 12.97 5.23
N GLN A 13 -10.58 14.01 4.64
CA GLN A 13 -10.32 14.02 3.20
C GLN A 13 -9.33 12.92 2.79
N GLU A 14 -8.29 12.69 3.59
CA GLU A 14 -7.32 11.63 3.35
C GLU A 14 -7.98 10.24 3.32
N VAL A 15 -8.82 9.93 4.30
CA VAL A 15 -9.55 8.66 4.35
C VAL A 15 -10.49 8.50 3.14
N ARG A 16 -11.24 9.55 2.77
CA ARG A 16 -12.12 9.53 1.60
C ARG A 16 -11.34 9.27 0.31
N ASN A 17 -10.20 9.93 0.14
CA ASN A 17 -9.34 9.75 -1.01
C ASN A 17 -8.79 8.33 -1.08
N ALA A 18 -8.36 7.77 0.07
CA ALA A 18 -7.88 6.40 0.16
C ALA A 18 -8.97 5.40 -0.25
N ILE A 19 -10.16 5.49 0.32
CA ILE A 19 -11.30 4.63 -0.06
C ILE A 19 -11.54 4.72 -1.57
N ARG A 20 -11.60 5.93 -2.12
CA ARG A 20 -11.82 6.14 -3.55
C ARG A 20 -10.72 5.55 -4.41
N ALA A 21 -9.46 5.65 -3.98
CA ALA A 21 -8.33 5.07 -4.71
C ALA A 21 -8.42 3.53 -4.75
N TYR A 22 -8.75 2.88 -3.64
CA TYR A 22 -8.92 1.43 -3.60
C TYR A 22 -10.13 0.95 -4.42
N GLU A 23 -11.24 1.71 -4.48
CA GLU A 23 -12.38 1.42 -5.36
C GLU A 23 -11.99 1.47 -6.85
N LEU A 24 -11.12 2.40 -7.25
CA LEU A 24 -10.70 2.59 -8.63
C LEU A 24 -9.52 1.68 -9.03
N MET A 25 -8.75 1.18 -8.06
CA MET A 25 -7.54 0.40 -8.25
C MET A 25 -7.70 -0.78 -9.23
N PRO A 26 -8.80 -1.55 -9.24
CA PRO A 26 -8.95 -2.66 -10.18
C PRO A 26 -8.96 -2.26 -11.65
N GLY A 27 -9.21 -0.98 -11.96
CA GLY A 27 -9.20 -0.45 -13.32
C GLY A 27 -7.84 0.07 -13.79
N TRP A 28 -6.81 0.08 -12.93
CA TRP A 28 -5.47 0.57 -13.26
C TRP A 28 -4.54 -0.55 -13.68
N HIS A 29 -3.58 -0.22 -14.53
CA HIS A 29 -2.50 -1.11 -14.95
C HIS A 29 -1.19 -0.67 -14.30
N ALA A 30 -0.52 -1.58 -13.58
CA ALA A 30 0.62 -1.25 -12.73
C ALA A 30 1.83 -0.67 -13.47
N ALA A 31 2.01 -1.00 -14.77
CA ALA A 31 3.09 -0.47 -15.61
C ALA A 31 2.68 0.80 -16.40
N ASN A 32 1.49 1.37 -16.17
CA ASN A 32 0.98 2.51 -16.91
C ASN A 32 1.21 3.83 -16.16
N ILE A 33 1.96 4.76 -16.78
CA ILE A 33 2.25 6.08 -16.18
C ILE A 33 0.99 6.93 -15.98
N SER A 34 0.02 6.88 -16.90
CA SER A 34 -1.21 7.65 -16.77
C SER A 34 -2.05 7.19 -15.59
N ASP A 35 -2.06 5.89 -15.31
CA ASP A 35 -2.75 5.30 -14.17
C ASP A 35 -2.03 5.65 -12.86
N LEU A 36 -0.68 5.62 -12.85
CA LEU A 36 0.13 6.07 -11.71
C LEU A 36 -0.18 7.52 -11.32
N LEU A 37 -0.21 8.42 -12.30
CA LEU A 37 -0.52 9.83 -12.07
C LEU A 37 -1.98 10.04 -11.66
N THR A 38 -2.92 9.28 -12.22
CA THR A 38 -4.33 9.30 -11.85
C THR A 38 -4.55 8.80 -10.42
N ALA A 39 -3.87 7.73 -10.02
CA ALA A 39 -3.91 7.21 -8.66
C ALA A 39 -3.39 8.24 -7.64
N HIS A 40 -2.24 8.87 -7.91
CA HIS A 40 -1.73 9.95 -7.07
C HIS A 40 -2.71 11.15 -7.01
N LYS A 41 -3.29 11.53 -8.15
CA LYS A 41 -4.32 12.58 -8.18
C LYS A 41 -5.49 12.22 -7.28
N THR A 42 -5.97 10.98 -7.33
CA THR A 42 -7.08 10.50 -6.49
C THR A 42 -6.72 10.55 -5.01
N LEU A 43 -5.56 10.02 -4.62
CA LEU A 43 -5.10 9.99 -3.23
C LEU A 43 -4.87 11.39 -2.64
N MET A 44 -4.41 12.34 -3.46
CA MET A 44 -3.88 13.62 -2.98
C MET A 44 -4.78 14.82 -3.29
N THR A 45 -5.96 14.61 -3.90
CA THR A 45 -6.93 15.69 -4.17
C THR A 45 -7.33 16.38 -2.87
N GLY A 46 -7.18 17.72 -2.83
CA GLY A 46 -7.48 18.55 -1.65
C GLY A 46 -6.43 18.48 -0.53
N LEU A 47 -5.33 17.72 -0.72
CA LEU A 47 -4.24 17.60 0.25
C LEU A 47 -2.96 18.31 -0.19
N VAL A 48 -2.75 18.44 -1.52
CA VAL A 48 -1.59 19.10 -2.13
C VAL A 48 -2.01 20.00 -3.30
N ASP A 49 -1.15 20.94 -3.69
CA ASP A 49 -1.44 21.90 -4.75
C ASP A 49 -1.50 21.28 -6.16
N ARG A 50 -0.66 20.26 -6.42
CA ARG A 50 -0.52 19.65 -7.74
C ARG A 50 -0.68 18.13 -7.68
N PRO A 51 -1.88 17.61 -7.36
CA PRO A 51 -2.12 16.19 -7.33
C PRO A 51 -2.02 15.58 -8.74
N GLY A 52 -1.33 14.44 -8.87
CA GLY A 52 -1.10 13.76 -10.14
C GLY A 52 0.07 14.32 -10.96
N ALA A 53 0.89 15.22 -10.40
CA ALA A 53 2.05 15.77 -11.09
C ALA A 53 3.36 15.32 -10.43
N LEU A 54 4.32 14.87 -11.24
CA LEU A 54 5.67 14.61 -10.77
C LEU A 54 6.29 15.91 -10.22
N ARG A 55 7.16 15.78 -9.21
CA ARG A 55 7.83 16.93 -8.59
C ARG A 55 8.77 17.64 -9.54
N GLY A 56 8.78 18.96 -9.46
CA GLY A 56 9.73 19.80 -10.17
C GLY A 56 10.88 20.32 -9.30
N GLY A 57 10.83 20.06 -7.99
CA GLY A 57 11.87 20.42 -7.02
C GLY A 57 12.63 19.21 -6.47
N ASN A 58 13.83 19.46 -5.96
CA ASN A 58 14.58 18.43 -5.24
C ASN A 58 13.98 18.24 -3.85
N VAL A 59 13.93 17.00 -3.38
CA VAL A 59 13.38 16.63 -2.08
C VAL A 59 14.33 15.68 -1.36
N GLY A 60 14.27 15.69 -0.03
CA GLY A 60 14.94 14.71 0.83
C GLY A 60 13.97 14.24 1.90
N ILE A 61 14.17 13.04 2.39
CA ILE A 61 13.45 12.49 3.54
C ILE A 61 14.29 12.79 4.79
N TYR A 62 13.66 13.43 5.77
CA TYR A 62 14.32 13.87 7.00
C TYR A 62 13.69 13.21 8.22
N ARG A 63 14.53 12.86 9.20
CA ARG A 63 14.10 12.51 10.56
C ARG A 63 14.66 13.59 11.50
N GLY A 64 13.83 14.54 11.92
CA GLY A 64 14.30 15.74 12.59
C GLY A 64 15.23 16.56 11.70
N THR A 65 16.49 16.73 12.12
CA THR A 65 17.54 17.42 11.34
C THR A 65 18.41 16.48 10.50
N GLN A 66 18.24 15.17 10.64
CA GLN A 66 19.03 14.18 9.93
C GLN A 66 18.40 13.84 8.58
N VAL A 67 19.21 13.92 7.51
CA VAL A 67 18.84 13.42 6.19
C VAL A 67 18.87 11.89 6.23
N ILE A 68 17.74 11.25 5.98
CA ILE A 68 17.60 9.79 5.87
C ILE A 68 17.90 9.36 4.45
N HIS A 69 17.32 10.07 3.47
CA HIS A 69 17.48 9.80 2.06
C HIS A 69 17.43 11.11 1.27
N MET A 70 18.32 11.24 0.29
CA MET A 70 18.30 12.33 -0.68
C MET A 70 17.83 11.79 -2.03
N ALA A 71 16.60 12.11 -2.39
CA ALA A 71 16.03 11.63 -3.65
C ALA A 71 16.82 12.15 -4.87
N PRO A 72 16.81 11.43 -6.00
CA PRO A 72 17.46 11.86 -7.24
C PRO A 72 17.00 13.26 -7.68
N PRO A 73 17.81 14.01 -8.44
CA PRO A 73 17.44 15.32 -8.97
C PRO A 73 16.10 15.29 -9.71
N ALA A 74 15.26 16.31 -9.52
CA ALA A 74 13.91 16.39 -10.10
C ALA A 74 13.90 16.18 -11.63
N ALA A 75 14.93 16.69 -12.34
CA ALA A 75 15.05 16.52 -13.79
C ALA A 75 15.18 15.05 -14.24
N GLN A 76 15.60 14.14 -13.36
CA GLN A 76 15.73 12.71 -13.67
C GLN A 76 14.47 11.91 -13.40
N VAL A 77 13.54 12.44 -12.57
CA VAL A 77 12.35 11.72 -12.12
C VAL A 77 11.50 11.16 -13.27
N PRO A 78 11.19 11.92 -14.34
CA PRO A 78 10.38 11.37 -15.42
C PRO A 78 11.03 10.14 -16.10
N ARG A 79 12.36 10.17 -16.29
CA ARG A 79 13.10 9.05 -16.86
C ARG A 79 13.13 7.86 -15.91
N LEU A 80 13.47 8.09 -14.64
CA LEU A 80 13.55 7.01 -13.65
C LEU A 80 12.21 6.29 -13.44
N ILE A 81 11.09 7.02 -13.45
CA ILE A 81 9.76 6.42 -13.36
C ILE A 81 9.43 5.64 -14.64
N ALA A 82 9.78 6.16 -15.83
CA ALA A 82 9.58 5.43 -17.08
C ALA A 82 10.39 4.12 -17.11
N ASP A 83 11.66 4.17 -16.66
CA ASP A 83 12.54 2.99 -16.56
C ASP A 83 11.97 1.96 -15.56
N LEU A 84 11.49 2.40 -14.39
CA LEU A 84 10.89 1.54 -13.36
C LEU A 84 9.60 0.86 -13.86
N LEU A 85 8.72 1.59 -14.53
CA LEU A 85 7.48 1.04 -15.10
C LEU A 85 7.78 0.06 -16.24
N SER A 86 8.74 0.39 -17.11
CA SER A 86 9.19 -0.52 -18.17
C SER A 86 9.82 -1.79 -17.60
N TRP A 87 10.62 -1.69 -16.53
CA TRP A 87 11.14 -2.85 -15.82
C TRP A 87 10.01 -3.72 -15.26
N LEU A 88 8.99 -3.10 -14.62
CA LEU A 88 7.86 -3.83 -14.06
C LEU A 88 7.07 -4.59 -15.12
N GLU A 89 6.93 -4.04 -16.32
CA GLU A 89 6.22 -4.66 -17.43
C GLU A 89 6.93 -5.91 -17.98
N HIS A 90 8.27 -5.93 -17.95
CA HIS A 90 9.07 -6.95 -18.60
C HIS A 90 9.78 -7.91 -17.63
N THR A 91 9.71 -7.66 -16.32
CA THR A 91 10.41 -8.50 -15.34
C THR A 91 9.81 -9.91 -15.26
N GLU A 92 10.68 -10.92 -15.20
CA GLU A 92 10.32 -12.32 -14.95
C GLU A 92 10.33 -12.69 -13.46
N LEU A 93 10.61 -11.73 -12.58
CA LEU A 93 10.61 -11.97 -11.14
C LEU A 93 9.20 -12.32 -10.65
N HIS A 94 9.17 -13.19 -9.64
CA HIS A 94 7.90 -13.52 -8.98
C HIS A 94 7.21 -12.24 -8.45
N PRO A 95 5.89 -12.05 -8.61
CA PRO A 95 5.18 -10.82 -8.24
C PRO A 95 5.38 -10.36 -6.80
N LEU A 96 5.55 -11.26 -5.84
CA LEU A 96 5.91 -10.93 -4.46
C LEU A 96 7.26 -10.19 -4.37
N ILE A 97 8.24 -10.60 -5.17
CA ILE A 97 9.56 -9.97 -5.23
C ILE A 97 9.47 -8.68 -6.04
N ALA A 98 8.87 -8.73 -7.24
CA ALA A 98 8.73 -7.59 -8.13
C ALA A 98 7.99 -6.42 -7.45
N SER A 99 6.90 -6.68 -6.72
CA SER A 99 6.16 -5.65 -6.00
C SER A 99 6.99 -5.00 -4.87
N SER A 100 7.82 -5.79 -4.20
CA SER A 100 8.69 -5.29 -3.12
C SER A 100 9.86 -4.47 -3.68
N VAL A 101 10.47 -4.91 -4.78
CA VAL A 101 11.52 -4.14 -5.50
C VAL A 101 10.93 -2.84 -6.03
N PHE A 102 9.75 -2.89 -6.67
CA PHE A 102 9.07 -1.69 -7.16
C PHE A 102 8.82 -0.70 -6.03
N HIS A 103 8.32 -1.15 -4.89
CA HIS A 103 8.06 -0.30 -3.73
C HIS A 103 9.34 0.41 -3.25
N TYR A 104 10.44 -0.34 -3.11
CA TYR A 104 11.74 0.22 -2.72
C TYR A 104 12.22 1.28 -3.71
N GLU A 105 12.26 0.96 -5.00
CA GLU A 105 12.72 1.87 -6.06
C GLU A 105 11.82 3.12 -6.16
N PHE A 106 10.52 2.95 -6.00
CA PHE A 106 9.57 4.06 -5.99
C PHE A 106 9.84 5.02 -4.81
N GLU A 107 10.09 4.50 -3.62
CA GLU A 107 10.47 5.31 -2.45
C GLU A 107 11.83 5.97 -2.64
N PHE A 108 12.79 5.28 -3.26
CA PHE A 108 14.09 5.84 -3.61
C PHE A 108 13.97 7.01 -4.60
N ILE A 109 13.21 6.85 -5.68
CA ILE A 109 12.97 7.91 -6.68
C ILE A 109 12.19 9.08 -6.06
N HIS A 110 11.25 8.79 -5.19
CA HIS A 110 10.39 9.77 -4.50
C HIS A 110 9.73 10.75 -5.49
N PRO A 111 8.89 10.26 -6.44
CA PRO A 111 8.54 11.01 -7.64
C PRO A 111 7.60 12.19 -7.42
N PHE A 112 6.92 12.27 -6.29
CA PHE A 112 5.96 13.32 -5.98
C PHE A 112 6.47 14.27 -4.89
N ALA A 113 5.87 15.45 -4.78
CA ALA A 113 6.20 16.40 -3.73
C ALA A 113 5.72 15.94 -2.34
N ASP A 114 4.62 15.18 -2.29
CA ASP A 114 4.05 14.54 -1.10
C ASP A 114 3.25 13.30 -1.54
N GLY A 115 2.95 12.39 -0.61
CA GLY A 115 2.13 11.20 -0.85
C GLY A 115 2.87 10.00 -1.43
N ASN A 116 4.21 10.01 -1.51
CA ASN A 116 4.99 8.90 -2.07
C ASN A 116 4.75 7.61 -1.29
N GLY A 117 4.84 7.62 0.03
CA GLY A 117 4.60 6.42 0.85
C GLY A 117 3.21 5.81 0.65
N ARG A 118 2.16 6.64 0.56
CA ARG A 118 0.80 6.17 0.24
C ARG A 118 0.72 5.55 -1.15
N MET A 119 1.38 6.17 -2.12
CA MET A 119 1.45 5.64 -3.49
C MET A 119 2.25 4.34 -3.57
N GLY A 120 3.40 4.24 -2.91
CA GLY A 120 4.21 3.01 -2.89
C GLY A 120 3.42 1.82 -2.36
N ARG A 121 2.70 2.00 -1.26
CA ARG A 121 1.85 0.97 -0.67
C ARG A 121 0.65 0.60 -1.55
N LEU A 122 -0.06 1.59 -2.07
CA LEU A 122 -1.18 1.36 -3.00
C LEU A 122 -0.71 0.61 -4.26
N TRP A 123 0.44 1.01 -4.81
CA TRP A 123 0.97 0.39 -6.02
C TRP A 123 1.47 -1.02 -5.79
N GLN A 124 2.08 -1.29 -4.64
CA GLN A 124 2.41 -2.65 -4.24
C GLN A 124 1.16 -3.53 -4.15
N THR A 125 0.08 -3.03 -3.54
CA THR A 125 -1.21 -3.74 -3.47
C THR A 125 -1.78 -3.98 -4.87
N LEU A 126 -1.70 -3.00 -5.77
CA LEU A 126 -2.12 -3.16 -7.17
C LEU A 126 -1.35 -4.29 -7.87
N ILE A 127 -0.02 -4.27 -7.80
CA ILE A 127 0.83 -5.31 -8.42
C ILE A 127 0.46 -6.71 -7.88
N LEU A 128 0.31 -6.82 -6.57
CA LEU A 128 -0.05 -8.08 -5.93
C LEU A 128 -1.46 -8.54 -6.32
N SER A 129 -2.44 -7.63 -6.41
CA SER A 129 -3.82 -7.94 -6.78
C SER A 129 -3.97 -8.38 -8.24
N GLN A 130 -3.13 -7.86 -9.14
CA GLN A 130 -3.08 -8.30 -10.53
C GLN A 130 -2.56 -9.73 -10.69
N TRP A 131 -1.74 -10.20 -9.75
CA TRP A 131 -1.30 -11.61 -9.70
C TRP A 131 -2.30 -12.50 -8.97
N ARG A 132 -2.81 -12.05 -7.80
CA ARG A 132 -3.79 -12.75 -6.97
C ARG A 132 -4.78 -11.75 -6.41
N GLN A 133 -6.02 -11.81 -6.86
CA GLN A 133 -7.06 -10.84 -6.50
C GLN A 133 -7.31 -10.77 -4.98
N GLU A 134 -7.12 -11.89 -4.28
CA GLU A 134 -7.27 -11.98 -2.83
C GLU A 134 -6.29 -11.06 -2.09
N LEU A 135 -5.13 -10.77 -2.70
CA LEU A 135 -4.12 -9.87 -2.11
C LEU A 135 -4.49 -8.38 -2.19
N ALA A 136 -5.59 -8.03 -2.88
CA ALA A 136 -6.13 -6.68 -2.85
C ALA A 136 -6.54 -6.23 -1.44
N TRP A 137 -6.82 -7.20 -0.56
CA TRP A 137 -7.23 -6.96 0.83
C TRP A 137 -6.06 -7.04 1.82
N LEU A 138 -4.83 -7.28 1.34
CA LEU A 138 -3.66 -7.32 2.19
C LEU A 138 -3.41 -5.92 2.81
N PRO A 139 -3.38 -5.79 4.15
CA PRO A 139 -3.30 -4.50 4.81
C PRO A 139 -1.86 -3.94 4.82
N VAL A 140 -1.24 -3.77 3.64
CA VAL A 140 0.16 -3.28 3.51
C VAL A 140 0.36 -1.95 4.24
N GLU A 141 -0.66 -1.07 4.20
CA GLU A 141 -0.65 0.21 4.92
C GLU A 141 -0.48 0.00 6.43
N THR A 142 -1.29 -0.88 7.01
CA THR A 142 -1.27 -1.17 8.46
C THR A 142 0.02 -1.85 8.89
N LEU A 143 0.52 -2.79 8.07
CA LEU A 143 1.78 -3.50 8.34
C LEU A 143 2.96 -2.54 8.46
N ILE A 144 3.07 -1.60 7.53
CA ILE A 144 4.15 -0.61 7.51
C ILE A 144 3.94 0.43 8.63
N HIS A 145 2.71 0.87 8.87
CA HIS A 145 2.40 1.85 9.91
C HIS A 145 2.84 1.38 11.30
N HIS A 146 2.59 0.10 11.66
CA HIS A 146 2.99 -0.46 12.94
C HIS A 146 4.51 -0.61 13.10
N GLN A 147 5.28 -0.57 12.01
CA GLN A 147 6.73 -0.74 12.00
C GLN A 147 7.45 0.43 11.32
N GLN A 148 6.88 1.63 11.36
CA GLN A 148 7.34 2.78 10.59
C GLN A 148 8.82 3.14 10.82
N GLU A 149 9.30 3.07 12.06
CA GLU A 149 10.72 3.34 12.35
C GLU A 149 11.63 2.32 11.66
N ARG A 150 11.28 1.02 11.78
CA ARG A 150 12.03 -0.06 11.17
C ARG A 150 12.01 0.02 9.64
N TYR A 151 10.86 0.42 9.06
CA TYR A 151 10.73 0.66 7.63
C TYR A 151 11.75 1.69 7.12
N TYR A 152 11.85 2.85 7.78
CA TYR A 152 12.82 3.87 7.38
C TYR A 152 14.28 3.46 7.65
N ASP A 153 14.56 2.72 8.71
CA ASP A 153 15.90 2.21 8.98
C ASP A 153 16.37 1.23 7.90
N ILE A 154 15.47 0.36 7.44
CA ILE A 154 15.74 -0.60 6.36
C ILE A 154 15.95 0.12 5.03
N LEU A 155 15.10 1.07 4.66
CA LEU A 155 15.30 1.90 3.47
C LEU A 155 16.68 2.56 3.48
N GLY A 156 17.03 3.23 4.57
CA GLY A 156 18.32 3.89 4.71
C GLY A 156 19.52 2.93 4.73
N ALA A 157 19.35 1.69 5.18
CA ALA A 157 20.41 0.67 5.09
C ALA A 157 20.61 0.19 3.65
N CYS A 158 19.51 -0.05 2.92
CA CYS A 158 19.55 -0.43 1.51
C CYS A 158 20.17 0.66 0.64
N ASP A 159 19.84 1.93 0.86
CA ASP A 159 20.44 3.07 0.14
C ASP A 159 21.95 3.12 0.26
N LYS A 160 22.49 2.86 1.46
CA LYS A 160 23.94 2.88 1.71
C LYS A 160 24.69 1.78 1.00
N THR A 161 24.05 0.65 0.77
CA THR A 161 24.65 -0.53 0.14
C THR A 161 24.31 -0.65 -1.33
N SER A 162 23.34 0.14 -1.83
CA SER A 162 22.76 -0.01 -3.16
C SER A 162 22.23 -1.43 -3.41
N ASP A 163 21.64 -2.03 -2.37
CA ASP A 163 21.11 -3.39 -2.37
C ASP A 163 19.78 -3.44 -1.61
N CYS A 164 18.69 -3.72 -2.31
CA CYS A 164 17.34 -3.77 -1.74
C CYS A 164 16.97 -5.14 -1.11
N THR A 165 17.88 -6.11 -1.06
CA THR A 165 17.61 -7.46 -0.55
C THR A 165 17.04 -7.46 0.87
N LEU A 166 17.57 -6.59 1.73
CA LEU A 166 17.09 -6.44 3.10
C LEU A 166 15.63 -5.95 3.14
N PHE A 167 15.29 -4.97 2.30
CA PHE A 167 13.92 -4.45 2.19
C PHE A 167 12.96 -5.51 1.65
N VAL A 168 13.33 -6.19 0.57
CA VAL A 168 12.53 -7.28 -0.03
C VAL A 168 12.28 -8.38 0.99
N THR A 169 13.32 -8.82 1.71
CA THR A 169 13.19 -9.87 2.75
C THR A 169 12.24 -9.44 3.86
N TRP A 170 12.40 -8.23 4.36
CA TRP A 170 11.53 -7.68 5.40
C TRP A 170 10.08 -7.56 4.93
N MET A 171 9.85 -7.09 3.71
CA MET A 171 8.51 -6.96 3.14
C MET A 171 7.83 -8.32 2.98
N LEU A 172 8.55 -9.33 2.49
CA LEU A 172 8.02 -10.70 2.36
C LEU A 172 7.65 -11.30 3.72
N GLN A 173 8.44 -11.05 4.77
CA GLN A 173 8.12 -11.48 6.13
C GLN A 173 6.84 -10.83 6.66
N ASN A 174 6.63 -9.53 6.38
CA ASN A 174 5.42 -8.82 6.77
C ASN A 174 4.19 -9.33 6.01
N ILE A 175 4.30 -9.53 4.70
CA ILE A 175 3.24 -10.13 3.88
C ILE A 175 2.85 -11.51 4.43
N LEU A 176 3.83 -12.35 4.74
CA LEU A 176 3.59 -13.68 5.31
C LEU A 176 2.89 -13.61 6.68
N ALA A 177 3.29 -12.67 7.53
CA ALA A 177 2.67 -12.47 8.84
C ALA A 177 1.20 -12.06 8.70
N ALA A 178 0.91 -11.10 7.82
CA ALA A 178 -0.46 -10.65 7.57
C ALA A 178 -1.37 -11.75 7.00
N LEU A 179 -0.84 -12.57 6.10
CA LEU A 179 -1.59 -13.70 5.55
C LEU A 179 -1.92 -14.74 6.61
N LYS A 180 -0.99 -15.03 7.54
CA LYS A 180 -1.24 -15.93 8.67
C LYS A 180 -2.32 -15.38 9.60
N GLU A 181 -2.21 -14.12 9.99
CA GLU A 181 -3.20 -13.45 10.86
C GLU A 181 -4.59 -13.42 10.22
N GLY A 182 -4.67 -13.13 8.92
CA GLY A 182 -5.92 -13.16 8.16
C GLY A 182 -6.56 -14.54 8.11
N LEU A 183 -5.76 -15.61 7.98
CA LEU A 183 -6.26 -16.99 8.02
C LEU A 183 -6.78 -17.34 9.41
N GLU A 184 -6.04 -17.04 10.48
CA GLU A 184 -6.46 -17.30 11.85
C GLU A 184 -7.78 -16.60 12.20
N THR A 185 -7.90 -15.32 11.84
CA THR A 185 -9.13 -14.54 12.02
C THR A 185 -10.31 -15.14 11.24
N SER A 186 -10.07 -15.59 10.02
CA SER A 186 -11.10 -16.23 9.17
C SER A 186 -11.61 -17.54 9.77
N PHE A 187 -10.73 -18.34 10.39
CA PHE A 187 -11.13 -19.57 11.09
C PHE A 187 -12.00 -19.28 12.29
N ILE A 188 -11.62 -18.32 13.15
CA ILE A 188 -12.38 -17.93 14.34
C ILE A 188 -13.79 -17.47 13.96
N VAL A 189 -13.92 -16.57 12.96
CA VAL A 189 -15.20 -16.08 12.49
C VAL A 189 -16.08 -17.22 11.93
N SER A 190 -15.47 -18.18 11.22
CA SER A 190 -16.22 -19.31 10.67
C SER A 190 -16.73 -20.27 11.75
N GLU A 191 -15.98 -20.47 12.84
CA GLU A 191 -16.40 -21.26 13.99
C GLU A 191 -17.54 -20.56 14.73
N GLU A 192 -17.44 -19.27 15.05
CA GLU A 192 -18.48 -18.47 15.71
C GLU A 192 -19.78 -18.47 14.90
N MET A 193 -19.72 -18.26 13.58
CA MET A 193 -20.90 -18.32 12.71
C MET A 193 -21.54 -19.71 12.68
N SER A 194 -20.74 -20.76 12.73
CA SER A 194 -21.22 -22.16 12.74
C SER A 194 -21.93 -22.49 14.05
N GLU A 195 -21.42 -22.02 15.19
CA GLU A 195 -22.03 -22.16 16.51
C GLU A 195 -23.36 -21.39 16.60
N GLU A 196 -23.39 -20.11 16.16
CA GLU A 196 -24.64 -19.32 16.13
C GLU A 196 -25.71 -19.94 15.23
N MET A 197 -25.33 -20.49 14.07
CA MET A 197 -26.29 -21.19 13.20
C MET A 197 -26.84 -22.47 13.85
N SER A 198 -25.99 -23.22 14.55
CA SER A 198 -26.38 -24.44 15.25
C SER A 198 -27.34 -24.15 16.41
N GLU A 199 -27.10 -23.08 17.17
CA GLU A 199 -28.00 -22.64 18.25
C GLU A 199 -29.37 -22.19 17.71
N LYS A 200 -29.38 -21.36 16.66
CA LYS A 200 -30.64 -20.90 16.02
C LYS A 200 -31.47 -22.07 15.48
N MET A 201 -30.83 -23.06 14.85
CA MET A 201 -31.51 -24.26 14.35
C MET A 201 -32.05 -25.14 15.50
N SER A 202 -31.41 -25.19 16.64
CA SER A 202 -31.82 -25.90 17.83
C SER A 202 -33.03 -25.25 18.51
N GLU A 203 -33.05 -23.91 18.60
CA GLU A 203 -34.18 -23.12 19.11
C GLU A 203 -35.44 -23.23 18.22
N GLU A 204 -35.23 -23.24 16.90
CA GLU A 204 -36.35 -23.34 15.94
C GLU A 204 -37.00 -24.72 16.00
N LYS A 205 -36.22 -25.80 16.15
CA LYS A 205 -36.74 -27.16 16.37
C LYS A 205 -37.48 -27.31 17.71
N GLY A 206 -37.02 -26.62 18.76
CA GLY A 206 -37.69 -26.61 20.07
C GLY A 206 -39.06 -25.88 20.04
N ARG A 207 -39.23 -24.87 19.18
CA ARG A 207 -40.50 -24.13 19.01
C ARG A 207 -41.55 -24.84 18.18
N THR A 208 -41.12 -25.79 17.33
CA THR A 208 -42.06 -26.54 16.43
C THR A 208 -42.59 -27.85 17.07
N ALA A 209 -42.12 -28.17 18.29
CA ALA A 209 -42.47 -29.40 19.00
C ALA A 209 -43.60 -29.24 20.03
N PHE A 210 -44.36 -28.11 20.01
CA PHE A 210 -45.56 -27.88 20.85
C PHE A 210 -46.81 -27.66 20.04
#